data_13e203324b3a638a36c53eac6ce28412
#
_entry.id   13e203324b3a638a36c53eac6ce28412
#
_cell.length_a   1.000
_cell.length_b   1.000
_cell.length_c   1.000
_cell.angle_alpha   90.00
_cell.angle_beta   90.00
_cell.angle_gamma   90.00
#
_symmetry.space_group_name_H-M   'P 1'
#
loop_
_entity.id
_entity.type
_entity.pdbx_description
1 polymer ?
#
loop_
_entity_poly.entity_id
_entity_poly.type
_entity_poly.pdbx_seq_one_letter_code
_entity_poly.pdbx_strand_id
1 'polypeptide(L)' 'VESKIQVLATVKIQHSPDLYKIVDCLNRTLKKNDLMFGLALDEQDKSKAVFTIYRT' A
#
# COMPACT_ATOMS: atom_id res chain seq x y z
N VAL A 1 19.98 15.66 -0.51
CA VAL A 1 19.28 14.89 -1.52
C VAL A 1 17.88 14.58 -1.05
N GLU A 2 16.96 14.90 -1.88
CA GLU A 2 15.59 14.61 -1.56
C GLU A 2 15.20 13.25 -2.07
N SER A 3 14.61 12.46 -1.21
CA SER A 3 13.97 11.24 -1.67
C SER A 3 12.55 11.61 -2.07
N LYS A 4 12.23 11.33 -3.29
CA LYS A 4 10.89 11.60 -3.80
C LYS A 4 10.09 10.32 -3.79
N ILE A 5 8.98 10.35 -3.09
CA ILE A 5 8.06 9.23 -3.09
C ILE A 5 7.09 9.45 -4.23
N GLN A 6 7.02 8.48 -5.12
CA GLN A 6 6.16 8.57 -6.28
C GLN A 6 5.07 7.52 -6.19
N VAL A 7 3.82 7.94 -6.34
CA VAL A 7 2.69 7.00 -6.35
C VAL A 7 2.63 6.35 -7.73
N LEU A 8 2.75 5.04 -7.76
CA LEU A 8 2.70 4.28 -9.00
C LEU A 8 1.30 3.80 -9.31
N ALA A 9 0.54 3.40 -8.29
CA ALA A 9 -0.79 2.87 -8.48
C ALA A 9 -1.60 3.01 -7.20
N THR A 10 -2.90 3.16 -7.37
CA THR A 10 -3.84 3.21 -6.25
C THR A 10 -5.09 2.44 -6.67
N VAL A 11 -5.60 1.59 -5.78
CA VAL A 11 -6.78 0.81 -6.07
C VAL A 11 -7.64 0.69 -4.81
N LYS A 12 -8.95 0.76 -4.99
CA LYS A 12 -9.89 0.49 -3.91
C LYS A 12 -10.25 -0.99 -3.93
N ILE A 13 -10.19 -1.60 -2.76
CA ILE A 13 -10.49 -3.02 -2.61
C ILE A 13 -11.37 -3.21 -1.39
N GLN A 14 -11.96 -4.39 -1.27
CA GLN A 14 -12.73 -4.74 -0.09
C GLN A 14 -11.80 -4.89 1.11
N HIS A 15 -12.17 -4.30 2.24
CA HIS A 15 -11.37 -4.42 3.44
C HIS A 15 -11.44 -5.83 3.99
N SER A 16 -10.29 -6.34 4.40
CA SER A 16 -10.18 -7.64 5.05
C SER A 16 -9.02 -7.57 6.05
N PRO A 17 -9.15 -8.21 7.22
CA PRO A 17 -8.04 -8.22 8.17
C PRO A 17 -6.77 -8.82 7.61
N ASP A 18 -6.88 -9.73 6.65
CA ASP A 18 -5.71 -10.37 6.08
C ASP A 18 -4.93 -9.48 5.13
N LEU A 19 -5.51 -8.36 4.71
CA LEU A 19 -4.82 -7.44 3.81
C LEU A 19 -3.55 -6.88 4.42
N TYR A 20 -3.55 -6.64 5.73
CA TYR A 20 -2.36 -6.13 6.40
C TYR A 20 -1.23 -7.14 6.35
N LYS A 21 -1.56 -8.41 6.41
CA LYS A 21 -0.55 -9.46 6.31
C LYS A 21 0.07 -9.48 4.93
N ILE A 22 -0.74 -9.29 3.90
CA ILE A 22 -0.27 -9.26 2.52
C ILE A 22 0.63 -8.04 2.30
N VAL A 23 0.18 -6.88 2.75
CA VAL A 23 0.96 -5.65 2.59
C VAL A 23 2.30 -5.76 3.31
N ASP A 24 2.29 -6.30 4.53
CA ASP A 24 3.53 -6.49 5.27
C ASP A 24 4.48 -7.44 4.57
N CYS A 25 3.93 -8.52 4.02
CA CYS A 25 4.73 -9.48 3.25
C CYS A 25 5.37 -8.82 2.04
N LEU A 26 4.60 -8.02 1.30
CA LEU A 26 5.11 -7.32 0.14
C LEU A 26 6.21 -6.33 0.52
N ASN A 27 6.00 -5.58 1.61
CA ASN A 27 6.99 -4.61 2.03
C ASN A 27 8.31 -5.26 2.43
N ARG A 28 8.24 -6.44 3.04
CA ARG A 28 9.46 -7.14 3.42
C ARG A 28 10.13 -7.80 2.24
N THR A 29 9.34 -8.36 1.34
CA THR A 29 9.88 -9.12 0.21
C THR A 29 10.47 -8.20 -0.85
N LEU A 30 9.82 -7.07 -1.12
CA LEU A 30 10.20 -6.18 -2.21
C LEU A 30 10.93 -4.92 -1.73
N LYS A 31 11.40 -4.95 -0.51
CA LYS A 31 12.08 -3.79 0.07
C LYS A 31 13.28 -3.35 -0.76
N LYS A 32 14.01 -4.28 -1.32
CA LYS A 32 15.22 -3.98 -2.08
C LYS A 32 14.92 -3.44 -3.47
N ASN A 33 13.67 -3.46 -3.88
CA ASN A 33 13.28 -2.99 -5.21
C ASN A 33 12.83 -1.54 -5.19
N ASP A 34 13.05 -0.83 -4.08
CA ASP A 34 12.66 0.58 -3.91
C ASP A 34 11.15 0.75 -4.04
N LEU A 35 10.40 -0.24 -3.64
CA LEU A 35 8.95 -0.20 -3.64
C LEU A 35 8.42 -0.22 -2.22
N MET A 36 7.34 0.51 -2.01
CA MET A 36 6.65 0.55 -0.73
C MET A 36 5.16 0.38 -0.98
N PHE A 37 4.51 -0.34 -0.11
CA PHE A 37 3.09 -0.62 -0.23
C PHE A 37 2.36 -0.08 0.99
N GLY A 38 1.25 0.58 0.75
CA GLY A 38 0.45 1.16 1.82
C GLY A 38 -0.99 0.68 1.75
N LEU A 39 -1.63 0.65 2.91
CA LEU A 39 -3.03 0.28 3.01
C LEU A 39 -3.68 1.21 4.02
N ALA A 40 -4.81 1.79 3.63
CA ALA A 40 -5.58 2.66 4.51
C ALA A 40 -7.05 2.39 4.30
N LEU A 41 -7.85 2.62 5.35
CA LEU A 41 -9.29 2.53 5.21
C LEU A 41 -9.81 3.72 4.42
N ASP A 42 -10.82 3.48 3.60
CA ASP A 42 -11.51 4.56 2.90
C ASP A 42 -12.29 5.38 3.92
N GLU A 43 -12.11 6.69 3.89
CA GLU A 43 -12.79 7.55 4.84
C GLU A 43 -14.29 7.58 4.64
N GLN A 44 -14.73 7.41 3.40
CA GLN A 44 -16.15 7.48 3.08
C GLN A 44 -16.85 6.14 3.22
N ASP A 45 -16.12 5.05 3.06
CA ASP A 45 -16.70 3.72 3.14
C ASP A 45 -15.69 2.80 3.82
N LYS A 46 -15.90 2.55 5.09
CA LYS A 46 -14.95 1.78 5.89
C LYS A 46 -14.98 0.29 5.61
N SER A 47 -15.90 -0.15 4.75
CA SER A 47 -15.84 -1.51 4.24
C SER A 47 -14.85 -1.66 3.10
N LYS A 48 -14.25 -0.55 2.66
CA LYS A 48 -13.27 -0.54 1.60
C LYS A 48 -11.93 -0.09 2.12
N ALA A 49 -10.88 -0.51 1.43
CA ALA A 49 -9.53 -0.09 1.72
C ALA A 49 -8.88 0.44 0.45
N VAL A 50 -7.96 1.37 0.63
CA VAL A 50 -7.19 1.93 -0.47
C VAL A 50 -5.79 1.36 -0.41
N PHE A 51 -5.41 0.63 -1.44
CA PHE A 51 -4.09 0.05 -1.56
C PHE A 51 -3.27 0.89 -2.52
N THR A 52 -2.07 1.28 -2.10
CA THR A 52 -1.23 2.17 -2.88
C THR A 52 0.16 1.58 -3.01
N ILE A 53 0.73 1.70 -4.19
CA ILE A 53 2.11 1.29 -4.46
C ILE A 53 2.92 2.55 -4.70
N TYR A 54 4.01 2.67 -3.96
CA TYR A 54 4.93 3.82 -4.06
C TYR A 54 6.29 3.36 -4.55
N ARG A 55 6.95 4.24 -5.25
CA ARG A 55 8.38 4.09 -5.52
C ARG A 55 9.15 5.07 -4.63
N THR A 56 10.15 4.57 -3.97
CA THR A 56 10.98 5.41 -3.10
C THR A 56 12.36 5.66 -3.68
#